data_9d5ab8d596786141b006dfeb54920da6
#
_entry.id   9d5ab8d596786141b006dfeb54920da6
#
_cell.length_a   1.000
_cell.length_b   1.000
_cell.length_c   1.000
_cell.angle_alpha   90.00
_cell.angle_beta   90.00
_cell.angle_gamma   90.00
#
_symmetry.space_group_name_H-M   'P 1'
#
loop_
_entity.id
_entity.type
_entity.pdbx_description
1 polymer ?
#
loop_
_entity_poly.entity_id
_entity_poly.type
_entity_poly.pdbx_seq_one_letter_code
_entity_poly.pdbx_strand_id
1 'polypeptide(L)'
;MDRRDFLKSAALAAAVAGTSDLAKAAQHLSSVGEEPEAARPLLASAPMLQNFAETSIGVAFAVNDLASGYVLIGEKPDLSDARKVLCGGHRLADIDERVIQVRITGLKRATKYYYRIGADRIHYGGGYDMKVLGNEEDPRVYSFTTAGAGRKGKFCVINDTHVRWDAIGAELDKIAAIAPACVIWNGDASNTEEKLENLVKIYLDHPLDRKDYAAETPYLFCPGNHDSRGRANRHLEKVWMYRQPEERSARDWDLGRNFAVRLGKVALIGLDTAEDKLDTNPRFAGLFKSKEYREAQTAWLKDALAKPRIASAPYLVAFCHIPLWDDDPSHNPGDVAPDDTDPRYTTDYAYWQRTCGDMWGPLLHEAGCQVLVVGHLHRYRYYAPGENRCWAQLVGGGRDMKEGPGFPTVIEGEVRKGKLRLTVHNIFSGKIQDVYEFEPRNP
;
A
#
# COMPACT_ATOMS: atom_id res chain seq x y z
N MET A 1 20.74 25.29 -16.96
CA MET A 1 21.04 26.73 -16.76
C MET A 1 20.04 27.21 -15.74
N ASP A 2 20.50 27.55 -14.54
CA ASP A 2 19.64 28.00 -13.44
C ASP A 2 19.04 29.37 -13.77
N ARG A 3 17.84 29.68 -13.21
CA ARG A 3 17.15 30.97 -13.35
C ARG A 3 18.03 32.15 -12.95
N ARG A 4 18.93 31.97 -11.98
CA ARG A 4 19.94 32.93 -11.57
C ARG A 4 21.02 33.19 -12.64
N ASP A 5 21.47 32.17 -13.34
CA ASP A 5 22.45 32.30 -14.41
C ASP A 5 21.85 32.93 -15.66
N PHE A 6 20.57 32.67 -15.93
CA PHE A 6 19.81 33.36 -16.97
C PHE A 6 19.65 34.86 -16.67
N LEU A 7 19.31 35.21 -15.45
CA LEU A 7 19.14 36.61 -15.01
C LEU A 7 20.49 37.36 -15.02
N LYS A 8 21.58 36.72 -14.62
CA LYS A 8 22.92 37.32 -14.71
C LYS A 8 23.34 37.54 -16.17
N SER A 9 23.07 36.59 -17.05
CA SER A 9 23.33 36.69 -18.47
C SER A 9 22.50 37.78 -19.14
N ALA A 10 21.23 37.94 -18.75
CA ALA A 10 20.34 38.98 -19.24
C ALA A 10 20.75 40.37 -18.75
N ALA A 11 21.19 40.50 -17.48
CA ALA A 11 21.72 41.75 -16.93
C ALA A 11 23.02 42.19 -17.61
N LEU A 12 23.89 41.24 -17.94
CA LEU A 12 25.14 41.51 -18.66
C LEU A 12 24.86 41.95 -20.09
N ALA A 13 23.90 41.31 -20.77
CA ALA A 13 23.49 41.70 -22.14
C ALA A 13 22.81 43.08 -22.16
N ALA A 14 22.03 43.46 -21.14
CA ALA A 14 21.41 44.79 -21.02
C ALA A 14 22.44 45.89 -20.75
N ALA A 15 23.49 45.63 -19.99
CA ALA A 15 24.58 46.58 -19.74
C ALA A 15 25.40 46.89 -21.00
N VAL A 16 25.53 45.92 -21.91
CA VAL A 16 26.23 46.11 -23.21
C VAL A 16 25.36 46.87 -24.23
N ALA A 17 24.03 46.81 -24.09
CA ALA A 17 23.07 47.44 -24.99
C ALA A 17 22.67 48.89 -24.63
N GLY A 18 23.14 49.42 -23.51
CA GLY A 18 22.99 50.82 -23.14
C GLY A 18 21.53 51.28 -22.80
N THR A 19 20.62 50.35 -22.52
CA THR A 19 19.24 50.65 -22.22
C THR A 19 18.99 50.70 -20.70
N SER A 20 18.87 51.95 -20.14
CA SER A 20 18.69 52.25 -18.71
C SER A 20 17.40 51.59 -18.11
N ASP A 21 16.41 51.31 -18.94
CA ASP A 21 15.12 50.79 -18.47
C ASP A 21 15.10 49.29 -18.22
N LEU A 22 15.89 48.51 -18.99
CA LEU A 22 16.07 47.08 -18.75
C LEU A 22 16.96 46.82 -17.49
N ALA A 23 17.92 47.67 -17.22
CA ALA A 23 18.74 47.61 -16.01
C ALA A 23 17.90 47.95 -14.76
N LYS A 24 16.96 48.93 -14.84
CA LYS A 24 16.02 49.26 -13.76
C LYS A 24 15.00 48.14 -13.55
N ALA A 25 14.48 47.52 -14.60
CA ALA A 25 13.58 46.37 -14.50
C ALA A 25 14.27 45.13 -13.88
N ALA A 26 15.54 44.88 -14.24
CA ALA A 26 16.33 43.81 -13.63
C ALA A 26 16.66 44.08 -12.15
N GLN A 27 16.95 45.35 -11.79
CA GLN A 27 17.12 45.76 -10.40
C GLN A 27 15.81 45.70 -9.59
N HIS A 28 14.65 46.02 -10.20
CA HIS A 28 13.36 45.91 -9.56
C HIS A 28 12.91 44.46 -9.35
N LEU A 29 13.24 43.55 -10.28
CA LEU A 29 13.05 42.11 -10.14
C LEU A 29 13.99 41.48 -9.11
N SER A 30 15.17 42.06 -8.88
CA SER A 30 16.10 41.58 -7.84
C SER A 30 15.82 42.19 -6.46
N SER A 31 15.01 43.25 -6.38
CA SER A 31 14.63 43.92 -5.12
C SER A 31 13.21 43.55 -4.66
N VAL A 32 12.45 42.81 -5.41
CA VAL A 32 11.30 42.06 -4.86
C VAL A 32 11.92 40.94 -4.03
N GLY A 33 12.33 41.27 -2.81
CA GLY A 33 12.66 40.30 -1.79
C GLY A 33 11.43 39.38 -1.71
N GLU A 34 11.57 38.12 -2.12
CA GLU A 34 10.68 37.12 -1.62
C GLU A 34 10.75 37.26 -0.11
N GLU A 35 9.66 37.74 0.51
CA GLU A 35 9.52 37.56 1.96
C GLU A 35 9.88 36.11 2.20
N PRO A 36 10.72 35.77 3.19
CA PRO A 36 11.06 34.39 3.45
C PRO A 36 9.73 33.69 3.68
N GLU A 37 9.35 32.85 2.71
CA GLU A 37 8.14 32.03 2.80
C GLU A 37 8.27 31.36 4.16
N ALA A 38 7.35 31.67 5.08
CA ALA A 38 7.44 31.21 6.47
C ALA A 38 7.75 29.72 6.40
N ALA A 39 8.91 29.33 6.91
CA ALA A 39 9.53 28.05 6.61
C ALA A 39 8.47 26.96 6.86
N ARG A 40 8.02 26.30 5.79
CA ARG A 40 7.01 25.24 5.88
C ARG A 40 7.46 24.24 6.93
N PRO A 41 6.56 23.67 7.75
CA PRO A 41 6.91 22.57 8.64
C PRO A 41 7.66 21.49 7.86
N LEU A 42 8.69 20.93 8.45
CA LEU A 42 9.47 19.88 7.79
C LEU A 42 8.61 18.62 7.61
N LEU A 43 7.84 18.26 8.63
CA LEU A 43 6.89 17.16 8.56
C LEU A 43 5.63 17.59 7.78
N ALA A 44 5.38 16.94 6.63
CA ALA A 44 4.26 17.24 5.75
C ALA A 44 3.02 16.40 6.06
N SER A 45 3.19 15.20 6.64
CA SER A 45 2.07 14.30 6.97
C SER A 45 2.24 13.66 8.34
N ALA A 46 1.14 13.14 8.88
CA ALA A 46 1.18 12.16 9.95
C ALA A 46 1.86 10.86 9.48
N PRO A 47 2.34 10.01 10.39
CA PRO A 47 2.91 8.72 10.01
C PRO A 47 1.86 7.75 9.51
N MET A 48 2.24 6.89 8.56
CA MET A 48 1.49 5.73 8.13
C MET A 48 2.21 4.45 8.54
N LEU A 49 1.55 3.62 9.33
CA LEU A 49 2.03 2.28 9.69
C LEU A 49 1.78 1.32 8.54
N GLN A 50 2.84 0.68 8.06
CA GLN A 50 2.81 -0.17 6.87
C GLN A 50 3.44 -1.52 7.16
N ASN A 51 3.08 -2.51 6.34
CA ASN A 51 3.70 -3.81 6.34
C ASN A 51 3.72 -4.45 7.74
N PHE A 52 2.51 -4.54 8.31
CA PHE A 52 2.24 -5.06 9.64
C PHE A 52 2.71 -6.52 9.78
N ALA A 53 3.58 -6.77 10.74
CA ALA A 53 4.15 -8.08 10.98
C ALA A 53 4.27 -8.41 12.47
N GLU A 54 4.75 -9.62 12.80
CA GLU A 54 4.86 -10.09 14.18
C GLU A 54 6.01 -9.43 14.95
N THR A 55 7.12 -9.11 14.25
CA THR A 55 8.36 -8.63 14.88
C THR A 55 8.92 -7.38 14.20
N SER A 56 8.18 -6.82 13.25
CA SER A 56 8.58 -5.63 12.52
C SER A 56 7.38 -4.81 12.05
N ILE A 57 7.64 -3.54 11.74
CA ILE A 57 6.68 -2.63 11.11
C ILE A 57 7.41 -1.60 10.28
N GLY A 58 6.80 -1.09 9.24
CA GLY A 58 7.23 0.07 8.50
C GLY A 58 6.50 1.33 9.00
N VAL A 59 7.21 2.45 9.06
CA VAL A 59 6.64 3.77 9.30
C VAL A 59 7.06 4.67 8.16
N ALA A 60 6.10 5.18 7.40
CA ALA A 60 6.33 6.11 6.31
C ALA A 60 5.66 7.45 6.60
N PHE A 61 6.27 8.55 6.20
CA PHE A 61 5.68 9.89 6.31
C PHE A 61 6.27 10.83 5.27
N ALA A 62 5.50 11.86 4.89
CA ALA A 62 5.94 12.85 3.93
C ALA A 62 6.69 13.99 4.63
N VAL A 63 7.65 14.58 3.89
CA VAL A 63 8.41 15.77 4.29
C VAL A 63 8.33 16.84 3.21
N ASN A 64 8.58 18.09 3.59
CA ASN A 64 8.53 19.27 2.71
C ASN A 64 9.89 19.72 2.20
N ASP A 65 10.98 19.06 2.63
CA ASP A 65 12.34 19.41 2.25
C ASP A 65 13.25 18.19 2.36
N LEU A 66 14.47 18.31 1.84
CA LEU A 66 15.49 17.27 1.97
C LEU A 66 15.73 16.98 3.46
N ALA A 67 15.50 15.75 3.83
CA ALA A 67 15.57 15.34 5.22
C ALA A 67 16.13 13.93 5.41
N SER A 68 16.61 13.69 6.63
CA SER A 68 16.82 12.36 7.20
C SER A 68 15.81 12.17 8.34
N GLY A 69 15.18 11.01 8.40
CA GLY A 69 14.11 10.80 9.37
C GLY A 69 14.41 9.70 10.38
N TYR A 70 13.59 9.66 11.42
CA TYR A 70 13.70 8.65 12.47
C TYR A 70 12.37 8.40 13.17
N VAL A 71 12.34 7.31 13.94
CA VAL A 71 11.24 6.98 14.85
C VAL A 71 11.80 6.76 16.24
N LEU A 72 11.23 7.41 17.25
CA LEU A 72 11.39 7.06 18.66
C LEU A 72 10.33 6.00 18.98
N ILE A 73 10.72 4.83 19.51
CA ILE A 73 9.80 3.75 19.82
C ILE A 73 10.14 3.06 21.14
N GLY A 74 9.13 2.84 21.96
CA GLY A 74 9.22 2.17 23.26
C GLY A 74 7.93 1.46 23.65
N GLU A 75 7.94 0.78 24.79
CA GLU A 75 6.75 0.11 25.35
C GLU A 75 5.99 1.03 26.33
N LYS A 76 6.55 2.19 26.69
CA LYS A 76 5.93 3.16 27.60
C LYS A 76 5.33 4.34 26.85
N PRO A 77 4.16 4.84 27.26
CA PRO A 77 3.47 5.94 26.60
C PRO A 77 4.22 7.29 26.66
N ASP A 78 5.08 7.49 27.64
CA ASP A 78 5.91 8.67 27.79
C ASP A 78 7.24 8.60 27.00
N LEU A 79 7.47 7.49 26.29
CA LEU A 79 8.69 7.22 25.54
C LEU A 79 9.98 7.22 26.39
N SER A 80 9.88 7.08 27.73
CA SER A 80 11.05 7.08 28.63
C SER A 80 12.00 5.90 28.41
N ASP A 81 11.52 4.83 27.74
CA ASP A 81 12.27 3.64 27.34
C ASP A 81 12.55 3.60 25.83
N ALA A 82 12.29 4.69 25.12
CA ALA A 82 12.35 4.68 23.66
C ALA A 82 13.79 4.52 23.14
N ARG A 83 13.92 3.74 22.07
CA ARG A 83 15.08 3.74 21.20
C ARG A 83 14.82 4.57 19.95
N LYS A 84 15.85 5.24 19.45
CA LYS A 84 15.80 5.96 18.18
C LYS A 84 16.15 4.99 17.05
N VAL A 85 15.28 4.88 16.03
CA VAL A 85 15.49 4.08 14.82
C VAL A 85 15.60 5.04 13.66
N LEU A 86 16.73 5.05 12.96
CA LEU A 86 16.99 5.94 11.84
C LEU A 86 16.43 5.34 10.54
N CYS A 87 16.02 6.19 9.60
CA CYS A 87 15.71 5.78 8.23
C CYS A 87 16.97 5.35 7.49
N GLY A 88 18.11 5.96 7.84
CA GLY A 88 19.39 5.76 7.20
C GLY A 88 20.05 4.43 7.55
N GLY A 89 20.71 3.85 6.55
CA GLY A 89 21.59 2.69 6.69
C GLY A 89 23.05 3.11 6.67
N HIS A 90 23.85 2.43 5.86
CA HIS A 90 25.29 2.68 5.71
C HIS A 90 25.64 3.68 4.58
N ARG A 91 24.64 4.30 3.96
CA ARG A 91 24.79 5.21 2.80
C ARG A 91 23.90 6.44 2.96
N LEU A 92 24.26 7.52 2.24
CA LEU A 92 23.46 8.74 2.15
C LEU A 92 22.19 8.59 1.27
N ALA A 93 21.94 7.40 0.74
CA ALA A 93 20.76 7.13 -0.10
C ALA A 93 19.42 7.20 0.65
N ASP A 94 19.47 7.29 1.98
CA ASP A 94 18.29 7.29 2.84
C ASP A 94 17.83 8.71 3.23
N ILE A 95 18.38 9.76 2.60
CA ILE A 95 17.81 11.10 2.64
C ILE A 95 16.87 11.29 1.46
N ASP A 96 15.73 11.92 1.67
CA ASP A 96 14.74 12.16 0.61
C ASP A 96 14.09 13.53 0.76
N GLU A 97 13.56 14.06 -0.33
CA GLU A 97 12.90 15.37 -0.40
C GLU A 97 11.40 15.30 -0.12
N ARG A 98 10.82 14.11 -0.18
CA ARG A 98 9.36 13.94 -0.07
C ARG A 98 8.91 12.84 0.86
N VAL A 99 9.66 11.75 0.99
CA VAL A 99 9.20 10.58 1.75
C VAL A 99 10.32 9.98 2.59
N ILE A 100 10.04 9.83 3.87
CA ILE A 100 10.89 9.11 4.80
C ILE A 100 10.25 7.77 5.12
N GLN A 101 11.05 6.71 5.10
CA GLN A 101 10.64 5.36 5.48
C GLN A 101 11.58 4.81 6.56
N VAL A 102 11.00 4.35 7.66
CA VAL A 102 11.76 3.75 8.77
C VAL A 102 11.26 2.33 9.00
N ARG A 103 12.12 1.34 8.78
CA ARG A 103 11.84 -0.07 9.10
C ARG A 103 12.24 -0.35 10.54
N ILE A 104 11.30 -0.73 11.37
CA ILE A 104 11.52 -1.10 12.77
C ILE A 104 11.46 -2.61 12.88
N THR A 105 12.53 -3.21 13.40
CA THR A 105 12.69 -4.66 13.61
C THR A 105 12.97 -4.98 15.07
N GLY A 106 12.96 -6.29 15.41
CA GLY A 106 13.25 -6.75 16.76
C GLY A 106 12.14 -6.47 17.77
N LEU A 107 10.91 -6.30 17.28
CA LEU A 107 9.74 -6.10 18.12
C LEU A 107 9.27 -7.44 18.72
N LYS A 108 8.60 -7.38 19.86
CA LYS A 108 7.92 -8.51 20.48
C LYS A 108 6.59 -8.75 19.80
N ARG A 109 6.17 -10.01 19.69
CA ARG A 109 4.88 -10.41 19.10
C ARG A 109 3.72 -10.01 20.00
N ALA A 110 2.60 -9.60 19.39
CA ALA A 110 1.36 -9.22 20.08
C ALA A 110 1.57 -8.22 21.22
N THR A 111 2.51 -7.29 21.03
CA THR A 111 2.93 -6.32 22.05
C THR A 111 2.59 -4.90 21.61
N LYS A 112 2.08 -4.10 22.54
CA LYS A 112 1.78 -2.68 22.31
C LYS A 112 3.05 -1.85 22.40
N TYR A 113 3.24 -0.98 21.41
CA TYR A 113 4.33 0.00 21.33
C TYR A 113 3.77 1.40 21.18
N TYR A 114 4.52 2.37 21.68
CA TYR A 114 4.29 3.80 21.52
C TYR A 114 5.43 4.38 20.68
N TYR A 115 5.13 5.35 19.83
CA TYR A 115 6.13 5.89 18.94
C TYR A 115 5.86 7.35 18.56
N ARG A 116 6.91 8.03 18.12
CA ARG A 116 6.90 9.39 17.59
C ARG A 116 7.81 9.45 16.38
N ILE A 117 7.45 10.22 15.36
CA ILE A 117 8.28 10.49 14.20
C ILE A 117 9.05 11.78 14.39
N GLY A 118 10.22 11.89 13.76
CA GLY A 118 11.01 13.10 13.67
C GLY A 118 11.87 13.09 12.41
N ALA A 119 12.30 14.30 12.01
CA ALA A 119 13.16 14.49 10.86
C ALA A 119 14.18 15.60 11.10
N ASP A 120 15.37 15.44 10.55
CA ASP A 120 16.43 16.41 10.48
C ASP A 120 16.46 17.02 9.08
N ARG A 121 16.28 18.35 8.97
CA ARG A 121 16.42 19.08 7.69
C ARG A 121 17.88 19.10 7.28
N ILE A 122 18.16 18.71 6.04
CA ILE A 122 19.52 18.56 5.52
C ILE A 122 19.82 19.63 4.45
N HIS A 123 20.95 20.30 4.60
CA HIS A 123 21.61 20.96 3.47
C HIS A 123 22.59 19.98 2.82
N TYR A 124 22.52 19.83 1.51
CA TYR A 124 23.44 19.01 0.74
C TYR A 124 24.00 19.80 -0.44
N GLY A 125 25.20 20.31 -0.31
CA GLY A 125 25.94 21.03 -1.36
C GLY A 125 26.96 20.17 -2.10
N GLY A 126 27.10 18.89 -1.69
CA GLY A 126 28.06 17.93 -2.24
C GLY A 126 28.59 16.99 -1.15
N GLY A 127 29.41 16.01 -1.53
CA GLY A 127 29.84 14.93 -0.65
C GLY A 127 30.48 15.35 0.68
N TYR A 128 31.11 16.53 0.74
CA TYR A 128 31.74 17.10 1.96
C TYR A 128 31.02 18.36 2.46
N ASP A 129 29.96 18.81 1.78
CA ASP A 129 29.14 19.96 2.19
C ASP A 129 27.73 19.49 2.53
N MET A 130 27.61 18.80 3.65
CA MET A 130 26.35 18.34 4.21
C MET A 130 26.24 18.84 5.65
N LYS A 131 25.08 19.43 5.98
CA LYS A 131 24.81 20.00 7.31
C LYS A 131 23.38 19.71 7.72
N VAL A 132 23.18 19.45 9.00
CA VAL A 132 21.87 19.46 9.62
C VAL A 132 21.50 20.90 9.94
N LEU A 133 20.39 21.39 9.36
CA LEU A 133 19.92 22.76 9.54
C LEU A 133 18.95 22.93 10.70
N GLY A 134 18.25 21.87 11.07
CA GLY A 134 17.29 21.86 12.17
C GLY A 134 16.61 20.51 12.29
N ASN A 135 15.89 20.33 13.39
CA ASN A 135 15.12 19.12 13.71
C ASN A 135 13.67 19.49 13.95
N GLU A 136 12.76 18.62 13.54
CA GLU A 136 11.34 18.69 13.85
C GLU A 136 10.83 17.33 14.30
N GLU A 137 10.11 17.27 15.41
CA GLU A 137 9.39 16.10 15.91
C GLU A 137 7.89 16.34 15.89
N ASP A 138 7.10 15.33 15.54
CA ASP A 138 5.66 15.40 15.75
C ASP A 138 5.38 15.52 17.26
N PRO A 139 4.59 16.48 17.69
CA PRO A 139 4.27 16.64 19.13
C PRO A 139 3.46 15.46 19.69
N ARG A 140 2.83 14.66 18.82
CA ARG A 140 1.97 13.53 19.20
C ARG A 140 2.77 12.27 19.42
N VAL A 141 2.28 11.43 20.34
CA VAL A 141 2.74 10.05 20.54
C VAL A 141 1.63 9.13 20.09
N TYR A 142 1.94 8.29 19.13
CA TYR A 142 1.04 7.28 18.58
C TYR A 142 1.29 5.92 19.20
N SER A 143 0.37 4.97 18.98
CA SER A 143 0.55 3.60 19.45
C SER A 143 0.04 2.57 18.44
N PHE A 144 0.64 1.39 18.47
CA PHE A 144 0.15 0.22 17.73
C PHE A 144 0.45 -1.07 18.50
N THR A 145 -0.14 -2.17 18.07
CA THR A 145 0.20 -3.49 18.60
C THR A 145 0.64 -4.40 17.48
N THR A 146 1.79 -5.06 17.61
CA THR A 146 2.34 -6.01 16.62
C THR A 146 1.41 -7.19 16.38
N ALA A 147 1.55 -7.84 15.22
CA ALA A 147 0.84 -9.07 14.87
C ALA A 147 1.28 -10.26 15.78
N GLY A 148 0.59 -11.38 15.63
CA GLY A 148 0.92 -12.63 16.32
C GLY A 148 -0.33 -13.38 16.80
N ALA A 149 -0.16 -14.65 17.20
CA ALA A 149 -1.24 -15.51 17.65
C ALA A 149 -1.98 -14.98 18.90
N GLY A 150 -1.28 -14.21 19.76
CA GLY A 150 -1.88 -13.55 20.93
C GLY A 150 -2.66 -12.27 20.62
N ARG A 151 -2.50 -11.69 19.41
CA ARG A 151 -3.15 -10.45 19.00
C ARG A 151 -4.60 -10.70 18.60
N LYS A 152 -5.54 -10.38 19.48
CA LYS A 152 -6.97 -10.36 19.14
C LYS A 152 -7.30 -9.06 18.41
N GLY A 153 -8.27 -9.12 17.51
CA GLY A 153 -8.75 -7.93 16.81
C GLY A 153 -9.47 -8.28 15.52
N LYS A 154 -10.04 -7.25 14.94
CA LYS A 154 -10.70 -7.28 13.65
C LYS A 154 -9.68 -6.89 12.57
N PHE A 155 -9.95 -7.24 11.33
CA PHE A 155 -9.32 -6.61 10.17
C PHE A 155 -10.39 -5.98 9.29
N CYS A 156 -10.02 -4.97 8.51
CA CYS A 156 -10.88 -4.41 7.48
C CYS A 156 -10.23 -4.55 6.11
N VAL A 157 -11.05 -4.59 5.06
CA VAL A 157 -10.59 -4.60 3.67
C VAL A 157 -11.31 -3.51 2.91
N ILE A 158 -10.58 -2.73 2.14
CA ILE A 158 -11.06 -1.79 1.12
C ILE A 158 -10.36 -2.09 -0.20
N ASN A 159 -10.99 -1.76 -1.32
CA ASN A 159 -10.46 -2.01 -2.66
C ASN A 159 -11.06 -1.03 -3.68
N ASP A 160 -10.46 -0.93 -4.87
CA ASP A 160 -10.97 -0.16 -6.02
C ASP A 160 -11.33 1.29 -5.69
N THR A 161 -10.54 1.94 -4.86
CA THR A 161 -10.83 3.31 -4.42
C THR A 161 -10.55 4.36 -5.49
N HIS A 162 -9.59 4.10 -6.41
CA HIS A 162 -9.30 4.90 -7.61
C HIS A 162 -9.25 6.41 -7.36
N VAL A 163 -8.65 6.82 -6.23
CA VAL A 163 -8.52 8.25 -5.85
C VAL A 163 -9.88 8.97 -5.71
N ARG A 164 -10.95 8.23 -5.45
CA ARG A 164 -12.28 8.81 -5.19
C ARG A 164 -12.37 9.25 -3.72
N TRP A 165 -12.04 10.50 -3.48
CA TRP A 165 -11.92 11.05 -2.12
C TRP A 165 -13.21 11.02 -1.31
N ASP A 166 -14.36 11.12 -1.97
CA ASP A 166 -15.67 10.96 -1.35
C ASP A 166 -15.88 9.54 -0.78
N ALA A 167 -15.54 8.53 -1.57
CA ALA A 167 -15.59 7.13 -1.15
C ALA A 167 -14.53 6.82 -0.09
N ILE A 168 -13.26 7.20 -0.34
CA ILE A 168 -12.15 6.99 0.60
C ILE A 168 -12.47 7.60 1.98
N GLY A 169 -12.98 8.85 2.02
CA GLY A 169 -13.33 9.52 3.27
C GLY A 169 -14.37 8.73 4.06
N ALA A 170 -15.43 8.28 3.40
CA ALA A 170 -16.49 7.49 4.04
C ALA A 170 -16.02 6.09 4.48
N GLU A 171 -15.13 5.46 3.71
CA GLU A 171 -14.47 4.19 4.09
C GLU A 171 -13.59 4.37 5.32
N LEU A 172 -12.77 5.42 5.37
CA LEU A 172 -11.92 5.73 6.52
C LEU A 172 -12.74 6.03 7.77
N ASP A 173 -13.89 6.71 7.65
CA ASP A 173 -14.82 6.94 8.75
C ASP A 173 -15.40 5.62 9.28
N LYS A 174 -15.78 4.72 8.39
CA LYS A 174 -16.25 3.39 8.78
C LYS A 174 -15.15 2.59 9.46
N ILE A 175 -13.93 2.57 8.91
CA ILE A 175 -12.77 1.88 9.50
C ILE A 175 -12.48 2.41 10.91
N ALA A 176 -12.50 3.73 11.10
CA ALA A 176 -12.31 4.34 12.41
C ALA A 176 -13.38 3.91 13.42
N ALA A 177 -14.64 3.82 12.99
CA ALA A 177 -15.74 3.35 13.84
C ALA A 177 -15.61 1.85 14.21
N ILE A 178 -15.04 1.01 13.33
CA ILE A 178 -14.78 -0.41 13.58
C ILE A 178 -13.57 -0.60 14.49
N ALA A 179 -12.56 0.30 14.40
CA ALA A 179 -11.29 0.24 15.12
C ALA A 179 -10.56 -1.10 14.92
N PRO A 180 -10.21 -1.49 13.68
CA PRO A 180 -9.56 -2.76 13.41
C PRO A 180 -8.11 -2.80 13.91
N ALA A 181 -7.55 -4.01 14.03
CA ALA A 181 -6.15 -4.22 14.33
C ALA A 181 -5.23 -3.97 13.12
N CYS A 182 -5.76 -4.13 11.92
CA CYS A 182 -5.11 -3.77 10.65
C CYS A 182 -6.15 -3.60 9.54
N VAL A 183 -5.73 -2.94 8.47
CA VAL A 183 -6.50 -2.78 7.24
C VAL A 183 -5.73 -3.40 6.08
N ILE A 184 -6.42 -4.06 5.17
CA ILE A 184 -5.90 -4.52 3.89
C ILE A 184 -6.46 -3.58 2.81
N TRP A 185 -5.59 -2.84 2.14
CA TRP A 185 -5.95 -2.10 0.94
C TRP A 185 -5.71 -3.02 -0.25
N ASN A 186 -6.78 -3.57 -0.80
CA ASN A 186 -6.73 -4.70 -1.73
C ASN A 186 -6.80 -4.24 -3.20
N GLY A 187 -5.87 -3.38 -3.58
CA GLY A 187 -5.61 -2.97 -4.94
C GLY A 187 -6.47 -1.82 -5.47
N ASP A 188 -5.98 -1.28 -6.58
CA ASP A 188 -6.55 -0.16 -7.32
C ASP A 188 -6.83 1.06 -6.42
N ALA A 189 -5.87 1.36 -5.54
CA ALA A 189 -5.87 2.59 -4.76
C ALA A 189 -5.64 3.81 -5.65
N SER A 190 -4.77 3.67 -6.63
CA SER A 190 -4.43 4.66 -7.63
C SER A 190 -5.11 4.39 -8.99
N ASN A 191 -4.88 5.26 -9.98
CA ASN A 191 -5.30 5.04 -11.37
C ASN A 191 -4.09 4.70 -12.24
N THR A 192 -3.48 5.73 -12.82
CA THR A 192 -2.28 5.62 -13.66
C THR A 192 -1.43 6.84 -13.34
N GLU A 193 -0.60 6.73 -12.32
CA GLU A 193 0.06 7.90 -11.77
C GLU A 193 1.37 8.19 -12.50
N GLU A 194 1.56 9.45 -12.87
CA GLU A 194 2.71 9.91 -13.64
C GLU A 194 3.80 10.56 -12.79
N LYS A 195 3.49 10.97 -11.55
CA LYS A 195 4.40 11.69 -10.65
C LYS A 195 4.38 11.09 -9.26
N LEU A 196 5.55 11.08 -8.59
CA LEU A 196 5.67 10.68 -7.19
C LEU A 196 4.73 11.46 -6.27
N GLU A 197 4.55 12.76 -6.54
CA GLU A 197 3.67 13.63 -5.76
C GLU A 197 2.22 13.13 -5.70
N ASN A 198 1.74 12.50 -6.78
CA ASN A 198 0.40 11.92 -6.78
C ASN A 198 0.33 10.72 -5.84
N LEU A 199 1.35 9.86 -5.81
CA LEU A 199 1.42 8.74 -4.87
C LEU A 199 1.51 9.24 -3.42
N VAL A 200 2.31 10.28 -3.16
CA VAL A 200 2.39 10.90 -1.83
C VAL A 200 1.01 11.38 -1.37
N LYS A 201 0.24 12.04 -2.26
CA LYS A 201 -1.12 12.48 -1.95
C LYS A 201 -2.11 11.36 -1.72
N ILE A 202 -1.95 10.23 -2.40
CA ILE A 202 -2.85 9.09 -2.24
C ILE A 202 -2.65 8.42 -0.88
N TYR A 203 -1.39 8.22 -0.47
CA TYR A 203 -1.10 7.35 0.67
C TYR A 203 -0.66 8.10 1.94
N LEU A 204 0.02 9.24 1.82
CA LEU A 204 0.65 9.90 2.96
C LEU A 204 0.04 11.27 3.28
N ASP A 205 0.03 12.17 2.32
CA ASP A 205 -0.44 13.56 2.48
C ASP A 205 -1.73 13.80 1.68
N HIS A 206 -2.75 12.99 1.95
CA HIS A 206 -4.02 13.09 1.25
C HIS A 206 -4.85 14.33 1.67
N PRO A 207 -5.79 14.79 0.81
CA PRO A 207 -6.53 16.02 1.03
C PRO A 207 -7.64 15.94 2.09
N LEU A 208 -7.93 14.72 2.61
CA LEU A 208 -8.98 14.51 3.59
C LEU A 208 -8.57 14.98 5.00
N ASP A 209 -9.55 15.29 5.84
CA ASP A 209 -9.31 15.74 7.22
C ASP A 209 -8.69 14.68 8.13
N ARG A 210 -8.92 13.38 7.84
CA ARG A 210 -8.31 12.25 8.57
C ARG A 210 -6.84 12.01 8.16
N LYS A 211 -6.00 13.01 8.39
CA LYS A 211 -4.57 12.96 8.06
C LYS A 211 -3.81 11.82 8.77
N ASP A 212 -4.27 11.38 9.92
CA ASP A 212 -3.66 10.38 10.79
C ASP A 212 -4.34 8.99 10.70
N TYR A 213 -5.08 8.72 9.63
CA TYR A 213 -5.91 7.52 9.44
C TYR A 213 -5.15 6.19 9.64
N ALA A 214 -3.87 6.18 9.36
CA ALA A 214 -3.00 5.00 9.44
C ALA A 214 -1.91 5.13 10.52
N ALA A 215 -1.99 6.16 11.38
CA ALA A 215 -0.97 6.38 12.40
C ALA A 215 -1.02 5.38 13.55
N GLU A 216 -2.19 4.83 13.86
CA GLU A 216 -2.35 3.82 14.92
C GLU A 216 -2.95 2.49 14.40
N THR A 217 -3.47 2.51 13.17
CA THR A 217 -4.00 1.33 12.51
C THR A 217 -3.08 0.93 11.35
N PRO A 218 -2.32 -0.16 11.47
CA PRO A 218 -1.40 -0.61 10.42
C PRO A 218 -2.13 -1.06 9.15
N TYR A 219 -1.51 -0.78 8.00
CA TYR A 219 -2.01 -1.18 6.69
C TYR A 219 -1.12 -2.26 6.06
N LEU A 220 -1.78 -3.20 5.39
CA LEU A 220 -1.21 -4.14 4.43
C LEU A 220 -1.75 -3.77 3.03
N PHE A 221 -0.96 -3.98 2.01
CA PHE A 221 -1.31 -3.60 0.65
C PHE A 221 -1.12 -4.77 -0.31
N CYS A 222 -2.17 -5.08 -1.09
CA CYS A 222 -2.08 -5.91 -2.28
C CYS A 222 -2.23 -4.98 -3.48
N PRO A 223 -1.20 -4.73 -4.29
CA PRO A 223 -1.36 -3.88 -5.47
C PRO A 223 -2.37 -4.45 -6.46
N GLY A 224 -3.13 -3.55 -7.09
CA GLY A 224 -3.97 -3.88 -8.23
C GLY A 224 -3.27 -3.58 -9.56
N ASN A 225 -3.97 -3.84 -10.67
CA ASN A 225 -3.42 -3.60 -11.99
C ASN A 225 -3.21 -2.09 -12.27
N HIS A 226 -4.07 -1.21 -11.75
CA HIS A 226 -3.87 0.24 -11.88
C HIS A 226 -2.68 0.75 -11.08
N ASP A 227 -2.38 0.16 -9.94
CA ASP A 227 -1.20 0.52 -9.14
C ASP A 227 0.11 0.11 -9.82
N SER A 228 0.05 -0.77 -10.83
CA SER A 228 1.18 -1.19 -11.65
C SER A 228 1.41 -0.32 -12.89
N ARG A 229 0.50 0.59 -13.22
CA ARG A 229 0.53 1.46 -14.41
C ARG A 229 1.08 2.85 -14.09
N GLY A 230 1.52 3.56 -15.13
CA GLY A 230 2.04 4.92 -15.03
C GLY A 230 3.53 4.98 -14.65
N ARG A 231 4.13 6.13 -14.93
CA ARG A 231 5.58 6.32 -14.70
C ARG A 231 5.95 6.35 -13.23
N ALA A 232 5.02 6.77 -12.36
CA ALA A 232 5.25 6.84 -10.93
C ALA A 232 5.27 5.47 -10.26
N ASN A 233 4.75 4.42 -10.90
CA ASN A 233 4.74 3.07 -10.32
C ASN A 233 6.14 2.58 -9.90
N ARG A 234 7.20 2.94 -10.65
CA ARG A 234 8.60 2.67 -10.27
C ARG A 234 9.01 3.27 -8.92
N HIS A 235 8.22 4.21 -8.39
CA HIS A 235 8.41 4.87 -7.10
C HIS A 235 7.38 4.43 -6.05
N LEU A 236 6.54 3.46 -6.36
CA LEU A 236 5.51 2.99 -5.42
C LEU A 236 6.16 2.47 -4.11
N GLU A 237 7.33 1.85 -4.20
CA GLU A 237 8.12 1.42 -3.04
C GLU A 237 8.64 2.58 -2.16
N LYS A 238 8.63 3.82 -2.65
CA LYS A 238 8.95 4.99 -1.83
C LYS A 238 7.80 5.38 -0.89
N VAL A 239 6.55 5.13 -1.27
CA VAL A 239 5.38 5.42 -0.45
C VAL A 239 4.86 4.20 0.29
N TRP A 240 5.13 3.00 -0.22
CA TRP A 240 4.83 1.72 0.42
C TRP A 240 6.09 0.92 0.69
N MET A 241 6.23 0.50 1.92
CA MET A 241 7.30 -0.37 2.37
C MET A 241 6.88 -1.83 2.21
N TYR A 242 7.16 -2.46 1.06
CA TYR A 242 6.73 -3.83 0.77
C TYR A 242 7.51 -4.89 1.52
N ARG A 243 8.84 -4.79 1.55
CA ARG A 243 9.70 -5.87 2.03
C ARG A 243 9.60 -6.08 3.52
N GLN A 244 9.17 -7.26 3.92
CA GLN A 244 9.36 -7.73 5.27
C GLN A 244 10.79 -8.28 5.43
N PRO A 245 11.46 -8.06 6.57
CA PRO A 245 12.86 -8.45 6.75
C PRO A 245 13.11 -9.95 6.52
N GLU A 246 12.18 -10.80 6.92
CA GLU A 246 12.23 -12.25 6.80
C GLU A 246 11.87 -12.78 5.40
N GLU A 247 11.42 -11.93 4.50
CA GLU A 247 10.93 -12.30 3.16
C GLU A 247 11.82 -11.79 2.02
N ARG A 248 13.08 -11.49 2.33
CA ARG A 248 14.05 -11.10 1.32
C ARG A 248 14.22 -12.23 0.31
N SER A 249 13.81 -11.98 -0.93
CA SER A 249 14.12 -12.86 -2.05
C SER A 249 15.59 -12.71 -2.41
N ALA A 250 16.29 -13.84 -2.51
CA ALA A 250 17.64 -13.89 -3.10
C ALA A 250 17.59 -14.02 -4.63
N ARG A 251 16.39 -13.90 -5.23
CA ARG A 251 16.12 -14.14 -6.64
C ARG A 251 15.85 -12.84 -7.40
N ASP A 252 15.73 -12.95 -8.72
CA ASP A 252 15.49 -11.84 -9.66
C ASP A 252 14.17 -11.10 -9.44
N TRP A 253 13.20 -11.73 -8.76
CA TRP A 253 11.88 -11.18 -8.49
C TRP A 253 11.76 -10.63 -7.07
N ASP A 254 11.26 -9.41 -6.95
CA ASP A 254 10.88 -8.84 -5.67
C ASP A 254 9.51 -9.35 -5.23
N LEU A 255 9.51 -10.39 -4.40
CA LEU A 255 8.29 -10.97 -3.84
C LEU A 255 7.79 -10.25 -2.57
N GLY A 256 8.43 -9.16 -2.17
CA GLY A 256 8.05 -8.38 -0.99
C GLY A 256 6.71 -7.66 -1.10
N ARG A 257 6.08 -7.68 -2.28
CA ARG A 257 4.70 -7.23 -2.50
C ARG A 257 3.65 -8.22 -2.00
N ASN A 258 4.06 -9.45 -1.70
CA ASN A 258 3.21 -10.45 -1.06
C ASN A 258 3.40 -10.38 0.47
N PHE A 259 2.39 -10.80 1.22
CA PHE A 259 2.50 -10.88 2.67
C PHE A 259 1.85 -12.14 3.25
N ALA A 260 2.38 -12.62 4.38
CA ALA A 260 1.80 -13.69 5.19
C ALA A 260 1.91 -13.29 6.67
N VAL A 261 0.78 -13.00 7.31
CA VAL A 261 0.71 -12.43 8.65
C VAL A 261 -0.24 -13.22 9.53
N ARG A 262 0.08 -13.41 10.81
CA ARG A 262 -0.80 -14.01 11.80
C ARG A 262 -1.47 -12.95 12.66
N LEU A 263 -2.79 -12.84 12.57
CA LEU A 263 -3.61 -11.99 13.44
C LEU A 263 -4.50 -12.88 14.32
N GLY A 264 -4.06 -13.16 15.53
CA GLY A 264 -4.77 -14.02 16.46
C GLY A 264 -5.02 -15.42 15.90
N LYS A 265 -6.29 -15.77 15.70
CA LYS A 265 -6.71 -17.03 15.11
C LYS A 265 -6.71 -17.04 13.58
N VAL A 266 -6.51 -15.89 12.92
CA VAL A 266 -6.60 -15.76 11.47
C VAL A 266 -5.20 -15.63 10.87
N ALA A 267 -4.92 -16.42 9.83
CA ALA A 267 -3.81 -16.19 8.91
C ALA A 267 -4.31 -15.32 7.75
N LEU A 268 -3.55 -14.27 7.42
CA LEU A 268 -3.81 -13.33 6.34
C LEU A 268 -2.70 -13.50 5.31
N ILE A 269 -3.06 -13.82 4.06
CA ILE A 269 -2.10 -13.97 2.96
C ILE A 269 -2.52 -13.06 1.80
N GLY A 270 -1.63 -12.17 1.38
CA GLY A 270 -1.83 -11.29 0.22
C GLY A 270 -0.91 -11.65 -0.93
N LEU A 271 -1.45 -11.62 -2.15
CA LEU A 271 -0.76 -11.88 -3.40
C LEU A 271 -0.90 -10.67 -4.33
N ASP A 272 0.22 -10.21 -4.86
CA ASP A 272 0.23 -9.17 -5.88
C ASP A 272 -0.20 -9.77 -7.22
N THR A 273 -1.27 -9.25 -7.78
CA THR A 273 -1.83 -9.72 -9.04
C THR A 273 -1.12 -9.16 -10.28
N ALA A 274 -0.29 -8.14 -10.10
CA ALA A 274 0.34 -7.42 -11.21
C ALA A 274 -0.69 -6.92 -12.25
N GLU A 275 -0.33 -6.92 -13.55
CA GLU A 275 -1.18 -6.46 -14.64
C GLU A 275 -2.18 -7.55 -15.08
N ASP A 276 -3.37 -7.15 -15.50
CA ASP A 276 -4.45 -8.02 -15.99
C ASP A 276 -4.35 -8.36 -17.49
N LYS A 277 -3.30 -7.90 -18.17
CA LYS A 277 -3.04 -8.18 -19.58
C LYS A 277 -1.93 -9.20 -19.74
N LEU A 278 -1.91 -9.83 -20.91
CA LEU A 278 -0.83 -10.72 -21.30
C LEU A 278 0.50 -9.98 -21.46
N ASP A 279 1.60 -10.69 -21.24
CA ASP A 279 2.94 -10.18 -21.50
C ASP A 279 3.18 -9.87 -22.99
N THR A 280 2.39 -10.48 -23.87
CA THR A 280 2.39 -10.26 -25.33
C THR A 280 1.44 -9.16 -25.79
N ASN A 281 0.65 -8.56 -24.89
CA ASN A 281 -0.27 -7.50 -25.27
C ASN A 281 0.51 -6.33 -25.89
N PRO A 282 0.16 -5.84 -27.10
CA PRO A 282 0.92 -4.82 -27.81
C PRO A 282 1.14 -3.52 -27.05
N ARG A 283 0.29 -3.20 -26.08
CA ARG A 283 0.43 -1.99 -25.23
C ARG A 283 1.52 -2.15 -24.17
N PHE A 284 1.85 -3.38 -23.78
CA PHE A 284 2.73 -3.67 -22.66
C PHE A 284 3.87 -4.62 -23.02
N ALA A 285 3.93 -5.09 -24.26
CA ALA A 285 4.95 -6.04 -24.71
C ALA A 285 6.37 -5.56 -24.38
N GLY A 286 7.12 -6.41 -23.71
CA GLY A 286 8.48 -6.11 -23.24
C GLY A 286 8.57 -5.28 -21.95
N LEU A 287 7.44 -4.83 -21.37
CA LEU A 287 7.40 -4.09 -20.13
C LEU A 287 7.07 -4.97 -18.91
N PHE A 288 6.42 -6.11 -19.13
CA PHE A 288 6.03 -7.08 -18.11
C PHE A 288 6.65 -8.45 -18.38
N LYS A 289 6.85 -9.20 -17.31
CA LYS A 289 7.12 -10.64 -17.27
C LYS A 289 6.24 -11.29 -16.22
N SER A 290 4.92 -11.10 -16.38
CA SER A 290 3.94 -11.46 -15.35
C SER A 290 3.87 -12.97 -15.16
N LYS A 291 4.10 -13.77 -16.20
CA LYS A 291 4.06 -15.22 -16.11
C LYS A 291 5.12 -15.75 -15.15
N GLU A 292 6.38 -15.40 -15.38
CA GLU A 292 7.49 -15.83 -14.52
C GLU A 292 7.36 -15.26 -13.09
N TYR A 293 6.84 -14.05 -12.96
CA TYR A 293 6.55 -13.45 -11.65
C TYR A 293 5.50 -14.27 -10.88
N ARG A 294 4.41 -14.69 -11.54
CA ARG A 294 3.36 -15.52 -10.94
C ARG A 294 3.84 -16.92 -10.59
N GLU A 295 4.73 -17.49 -11.39
CA GLU A 295 5.40 -18.76 -11.07
C GLU A 295 6.26 -18.63 -9.79
N ALA A 296 7.02 -17.53 -9.67
CA ALA A 296 7.81 -17.25 -8.48
C ALA A 296 6.91 -17.03 -7.25
N GLN A 297 5.78 -16.32 -7.42
CA GLN A 297 4.78 -16.14 -6.34
C GLN A 297 4.13 -17.47 -5.94
N THR A 298 3.91 -18.39 -6.87
CA THR A 298 3.36 -19.73 -6.59
C THR A 298 4.29 -20.50 -5.65
N ALA A 299 5.60 -20.47 -5.90
CA ALA A 299 6.58 -21.06 -5.00
C ALA A 299 6.60 -20.36 -3.64
N TRP A 300 6.56 -19.04 -3.61
CA TRP A 300 6.46 -18.26 -2.38
C TRP A 300 5.19 -18.60 -1.57
N LEU A 301 4.04 -18.72 -2.25
CA LEU A 301 2.76 -19.05 -1.60
C LEU A 301 2.83 -20.42 -0.93
N LYS A 302 3.39 -21.43 -1.61
CA LYS A 302 3.59 -22.76 -1.05
C LYS A 302 4.43 -22.71 0.23
N ASP A 303 5.54 -21.99 0.21
CA ASP A 303 6.41 -21.82 1.36
C ASP A 303 5.72 -21.03 2.49
N ALA A 304 4.96 -19.99 2.14
CA ALA A 304 4.23 -19.18 3.11
C ALA A 304 3.15 -19.99 3.84
N LEU A 305 2.38 -20.81 3.11
CA LEU A 305 1.35 -21.69 3.67
C LEU A 305 1.93 -22.75 4.59
N ALA A 306 3.15 -23.25 4.31
CA ALA A 306 3.84 -24.25 5.12
C ALA A 306 4.44 -23.68 6.42
N LYS A 307 4.59 -22.35 6.56
CA LYS A 307 5.13 -21.73 7.79
C LYS A 307 4.26 -22.10 9.00
N PRO A 308 4.82 -22.63 10.11
CA PRO A 308 4.04 -23.11 11.25
C PRO A 308 3.05 -22.09 11.81
N ARG A 309 3.43 -20.80 11.82
CA ARG A 309 2.56 -19.69 12.26
C ARG A 309 1.31 -19.53 11.38
N ILE A 310 1.38 -19.88 10.09
CA ILE A 310 0.29 -19.80 9.13
C ILE A 310 -0.49 -21.13 9.12
N ALA A 311 0.22 -22.26 9.01
CA ALA A 311 -0.39 -23.59 8.96
C ALA A 311 -1.25 -23.90 10.20
N SER A 312 -0.82 -23.48 11.40
CA SER A 312 -1.56 -23.68 12.64
C SER A 312 -2.72 -22.72 12.89
N ALA A 313 -3.02 -21.81 11.94
CA ALA A 313 -4.15 -20.90 12.10
C ALA A 313 -5.47 -21.64 11.89
N PRO A 314 -6.46 -21.53 12.77
CA PRO A 314 -7.80 -22.10 12.53
C PRO A 314 -8.49 -21.49 11.31
N TYR A 315 -8.16 -20.27 10.96
CA TYR A 315 -8.74 -19.56 9.81
C TYR A 315 -7.66 -19.05 8.89
N LEU A 316 -7.92 -19.14 7.58
CA LEU A 316 -7.07 -18.63 6.52
C LEU A 316 -7.91 -17.77 5.59
N VAL A 317 -7.54 -16.49 5.47
CA VAL A 317 -8.11 -15.55 4.51
C VAL A 317 -7.00 -15.17 3.53
N ALA A 318 -7.28 -15.34 2.25
CA ALA A 318 -6.39 -14.89 1.19
C ALA A 318 -6.92 -13.59 0.57
N PHE A 319 -6.01 -12.79 0.03
CA PHE A 319 -6.29 -11.54 -0.66
C PHE A 319 -5.52 -11.50 -1.96
N CYS A 320 -6.16 -11.08 -3.01
CA CYS A 320 -5.53 -10.61 -4.23
C CYS A 320 -6.49 -9.63 -4.91
N HIS A 321 -5.99 -8.79 -5.80
CA HIS A 321 -6.86 -7.79 -6.39
C HIS A 321 -7.79 -8.38 -7.43
N ILE A 322 -7.25 -9.12 -8.41
CA ILE A 322 -8.03 -9.71 -9.50
C ILE A 322 -8.64 -11.06 -9.07
N PRO A 323 -9.94 -11.31 -9.34
CA PRO A 323 -10.59 -12.57 -8.99
C PRO A 323 -9.90 -13.80 -9.58
N LEU A 324 -9.84 -14.90 -8.81
CA LEU A 324 -9.32 -16.20 -9.29
C LEU A 324 -10.40 -17.05 -9.95
N TRP A 325 -11.66 -16.70 -9.77
CA TRP A 325 -12.78 -17.45 -10.30
C TRP A 325 -13.93 -16.53 -10.71
N ASP A 326 -14.64 -16.87 -11.80
CA ASP A 326 -15.83 -16.16 -12.26
C ASP A 326 -16.82 -17.19 -12.84
N ASP A 327 -18.11 -16.92 -12.73
CA ASP A 327 -19.19 -17.72 -13.32
C ASP A 327 -19.63 -17.20 -14.71
N ASP A 328 -19.05 -16.09 -15.16
CA ASP A 328 -19.36 -15.53 -16.48
C ASP A 328 -18.69 -16.41 -17.57
N PRO A 329 -19.47 -17.06 -18.44
CA PRO A 329 -18.92 -17.91 -19.50
C PRO A 329 -18.00 -17.17 -20.47
N SER A 330 -18.15 -15.85 -20.62
CA SER A 330 -17.26 -15.03 -21.45
C SER A 330 -15.86 -14.88 -20.84
N HIS A 331 -15.75 -15.09 -19.52
CA HIS A 331 -14.52 -15.06 -18.78
C HIS A 331 -13.92 -16.44 -18.51
N ASN A 332 -14.66 -17.52 -18.84
CA ASN A 332 -14.23 -18.91 -18.71
C ASN A 332 -14.33 -19.61 -20.07
N PRO A 333 -13.33 -19.50 -20.93
CA PRO A 333 -13.40 -20.03 -22.31
C PRO A 333 -13.38 -21.57 -22.40
N GLY A 334 -13.68 -22.27 -21.31
CA GLY A 334 -13.79 -23.74 -21.31
C GLY A 334 -12.47 -24.45 -21.04
N ASP A 335 -12.39 -25.73 -21.45
CA ASP A 335 -11.23 -26.61 -21.20
C ASP A 335 -10.00 -26.32 -22.07
N VAL A 336 -9.97 -25.21 -22.78
CA VAL A 336 -8.82 -24.82 -23.59
C VAL A 336 -7.73 -24.33 -22.65
N ALA A 337 -6.56 -24.97 -22.73
CA ALA A 337 -5.40 -24.52 -21.98
C ALA A 337 -5.09 -23.06 -22.28
N PRO A 338 -4.67 -22.24 -21.29
CA PRO A 338 -4.28 -20.87 -21.53
C PRO A 338 -3.18 -20.81 -22.58
N ASP A 339 -3.47 -20.14 -23.70
CA ASP A 339 -2.54 -19.89 -24.78
C ASP A 339 -2.46 -18.39 -25.02
N ASP A 340 -1.30 -17.80 -24.78
CA ASP A 340 -1.05 -16.37 -24.93
C ASP A 340 -1.05 -15.90 -26.39
N THR A 341 -1.10 -16.84 -27.35
CA THR A 341 -1.27 -16.56 -28.76
C THR A 341 -2.74 -16.57 -29.22
N ASP A 342 -3.65 -17.10 -28.40
CA ASP A 342 -5.07 -17.17 -28.71
C ASP A 342 -5.74 -15.80 -28.57
N PRO A 343 -6.36 -15.25 -29.63
CA PRO A 343 -7.03 -13.95 -29.58
C PRO A 343 -8.11 -13.82 -28.51
N ARG A 344 -8.71 -14.91 -28.06
CA ARG A 344 -9.71 -14.92 -26.99
C ARG A 344 -9.16 -14.50 -25.66
N TYR A 345 -7.84 -14.65 -25.45
CA TYR A 345 -7.14 -14.31 -24.23
C TYR A 345 -6.31 -13.03 -24.31
N THR A 346 -6.10 -12.49 -25.53
CA THR A 346 -5.18 -11.37 -25.75
C THR A 346 -5.68 -10.03 -25.21
N THR A 347 -6.96 -9.93 -24.85
CA THR A 347 -7.55 -8.68 -24.35
C THR A 347 -7.97 -8.75 -22.90
N ASP A 348 -7.92 -9.95 -22.23
CA ASP A 348 -8.79 -10.15 -21.11
C ASP A 348 -8.13 -10.71 -19.86
N TYR A 349 -8.68 -10.23 -18.79
CA TYR A 349 -8.45 -10.76 -17.48
C TYR A 349 -8.88 -12.25 -17.34
N ALA A 350 -9.64 -12.80 -18.28
CA ALA A 350 -9.99 -14.22 -18.34
C ALA A 350 -8.75 -15.14 -18.40
N TYR A 351 -7.78 -14.81 -19.23
CA TYR A 351 -6.50 -15.54 -19.27
C TYR A 351 -5.78 -15.45 -17.94
N TRP A 352 -5.68 -14.23 -17.39
CA TRP A 352 -5.07 -14.00 -16.11
C TRP A 352 -5.76 -14.78 -15.01
N GLN A 353 -7.07 -14.71 -14.93
CA GLN A 353 -7.89 -15.38 -13.95
C GLN A 353 -7.66 -16.89 -13.96
N ARG A 354 -7.73 -17.49 -15.14
CA ARG A 354 -7.53 -18.93 -15.29
C ARG A 354 -6.10 -19.32 -14.90
N THR A 355 -5.09 -18.62 -15.39
CA THR A 355 -3.70 -18.90 -15.08
C THR A 355 -3.43 -18.86 -13.57
N CYS A 356 -3.87 -17.79 -12.89
CA CYS A 356 -3.67 -17.67 -11.45
C CYS A 356 -4.59 -18.58 -10.65
N GLY A 357 -5.79 -18.85 -11.15
CA GLY A 357 -6.71 -19.84 -10.57
C GLY A 357 -6.10 -21.24 -10.57
N ASP A 358 -5.48 -21.64 -11.67
CA ASP A 358 -4.79 -22.93 -11.80
C ASP A 358 -3.51 -23.01 -10.97
N MET A 359 -2.76 -21.90 -10.83
CA MET A 359 -1.52 -21.87 -10.06
C MET A 359 -1.76 -21.78 -8.54
N TRP A 360 -2.68 -20.94 -8.10
CA TRP A 360 -2.86 -20.61 -6.68
C TRP A 360 -4.06 -21.31 -6.05
N GLY A 361 -5.11 -21.57 -6.85
CA GLY A 361 -6.34 -22.19 -6.39
C GLY A 361 -6.14 -23.52 -5.68
N PRO A 362 -5.40 -24.48 -6.26
CA PRO A 362 -5.11 -25.78 -5.61
C PRO A 362 -4.36 -25.61 -4.28
N LEU A 363 -3.37 -24.71 -4.19
CA LEU A 363 -2.63 -24.45 -2.97
C LEU A 363 -3.52 -23.87 -1.86
N LEU A 364 -4.42 -22.96 -2.21
CA LEU A 364 -5.41 -22.42 -1.28
C LEU A 364 -6.42 -23.48 -0.84
N HIS A 365 -6.82 -24.36 -1.76
CA HIS A 365 -7.72 -25.48 -1.47
C HIS A 365 -7.06 -26.47 -0.49
N GLU A 366 -5.88 -26.94 -0.77
CA GLU A 366 -5.11 -27.88 0.08
C GLU A 366 -4.84 -27.27 1.48
N ALA A 367 -4.59 -25.97 1.53
CA ALA A 367 -4.39 -25.27 2.79
C ALA A 367 -5.69 -25.05 3.58
N GLY A 368 -6.85 -25.39 3.05
CA GLY A 368 -8.16 -25.17 3.66
C GLY A 368 -8.49 -23.68 3.82
N CYS A 369 -8.17 -22.86 2.82
CA CYS A 369 -8.56 -21.44 2.79
C CYS A 369 -10.10 -21.35 2.85
N GLN A 370 -10.64 -20.51 3.75
CA GLN A 370 -12.09 -20.35 3.85
C GLN A 370 -12.61 -19.31 2.87
N VAL A 371 -11.85 -18.24 2.64
CA VAL A 371 -12.30 -17.14 1.77
C VAL A 371 -11.13 -16.45 1.11
N LEU A 372 -11.31 -16.13 -0.17
CA LEU A 372 -10.49 -15.24 -0.96
C LEU A 372 -11.23 -13.91 -1.12
N VAL A 373 -10.67 -12.81 -0.67
CA VAL A 373 -11.22 -11.46 -0.85
C VAL A 373 -10.52 -10.79 -2.03
N VAL A 374 -11.30 -10.29 -2.97
CA VAL A 374 -10.81 -9.71 -4.24
C VAL A 374 -11.52 -8.38 -4.54
N GLY A 375 -11.04 -7.64 -5.55
CA GLY A 375 -11.60 -6.40 -6.07
C GLY A 375 -11.82 -6.46 -7.58
N HIS A 376 -11.32 -5.44 -8.32
CA HIS A 376 -11.21 -5.35 -9.78
C HIS A 376 -12.52 -5.19 -10.55
N LEU A 377 -13.59 -5.86 -10.15
CA LEU A 377 -14.86 -5.84 -10.88
C LEU A 377 -15.70 -4.60 -10.60
N HIS A 378 -15.29 -3.74 -9.67
CA HIS A 378 -16.01 -2.54 -9.22
C HIS A 378 -17.46 -2.83 -8.84
N ARG A 379 -17.75 -4.03 -8.34
CA ARG A 379 -19.09 -4.42 -7.92
C ARG A 379 -19.04 -5.55 -6.89
N TYR A 380 -19.86 -5.42 -5.88
CA TYR A 380 -19.99 -6.44 -4.87
C TYR A 380 -20.55 -7.73 -5.44
N ARG A 381 -19.89 -8.87 -5.13
CA ARG A 381 -20.34 -10.22 -5.43
C ARG A 381 -19.86 -11.21 -4.39
N TYR A 382 -20.59 -12.30 -4.23
CA TYR A 382 -20.18 -13.44 -3.43
C TYR A 382 -20.38 -14.74 -4.20
N TYR A 383 -19.34 -15.54 -4.22
CA TYR A 383 -19.36 -16.88 -4.82
C TYR A 383 -19.10 -17.90 -3.72
N ALA A 384 -20.08 -18.79 -3.48
CA ALA A 384 -19.95 -19.85 -2.49
C ALA A 384 -18.86 -20.85 -2.87
N PRO A 385 -18.31 -21.63 -1.92
CA PRO A 385 -17.42 -22.75 -2.24
C PRO A 385 -18.04 -23.70 -3.27
N GLY A 386 -17.20 -24.28 -4.12
CA GLY A 386 -17.60 -25.27 -5.12
C GLY A 386 -16.89 -26.60 -4.90
N GLU A 387 -17.21 -27.60 -5.72
CA GLU A 387 -16.72 -28.98 -5.59
C GLU A 387 -15.18 -29.06 -5.54
N ASN A 388 -14.50 -28.34 -6.43
CA ASN A 388 -13.03 -28.32 -6.53
C ASN A 388 -12.40 -27.05 -5.93
N ARG A 389 -13.15 -26.29 -5.15
CA ARG A 389 -12.77 -25.01 -4.57
C ARG A 389 -13.38 -24.86 -3.18
N CYS A 390 -12.63 -25.17 -2.14
CA CYS A 390 -13.14 -25.08 -0.75
C CYS A 390 -13.33 -23.65 -0.26
N TRP A 391 -12.72 -22.66 -0.92
CA TRP A 391 -12.83 -21.26 -0.54
C TRP A 391 -14.00 -20.54 -1.22
N ALA A 392 -14.68 -19.71 -0.46
CA ALA A 392 -15.59 -18.73 -1.01
C ALA A 392 -14.78 -17.59 -1.64
N GLN A 393 -15.30 -16.94 -2.69
CA GLN A 393 -14.72 -15.71 -3.21
C GLN A 393 -15.66 -14.54 -2.94
N LEU A 394 -15.14 -13.54 -2.24
CA LEU A 394 -15.85 -12.31 -1.91
C LEU A 394 -15.23 -11.14 -2.66
N VAL A 395 -15.97 -10.63 -3.64
CA VAL A 395 -15.57 -9.44 -4.41
C VAL A 395 -16.04 -8.21 -3.64
N GLY A 396 -15.14 -7.32 -3.30
CA GLY A 396 -15.47 -6.03 -2.72
C GLY A 396 -16.17 -5.13 -3.73
N GLY A 397 -16.79 -4.06 -3.25
CA GLY A 397 -17.48 -3.10 -4.10
C GLY A 397 -16.51 -2.23 -4.92
N GLY A 398 -17.07 -1.26 -5.62
CA GLY A 398 -16.31 -0.29 -6.39
C GLY A 398 -16.14 1.04 -5.66
N ARG A 399 -16.22 2.11 -6.44
CA ARG A 399 -15.93 3.50 -6.01
C ARG A 399 -17.12 4.45 -6.14
N ASP A 400 -18.29 3.94 -6.53
CA ASP A 400 -19.42 4.80 -6.87
C ASP A 400 -20.28 5.11 -5.64
N MET A 401 -20.19 6.33 -5.15
CA MET A 401 -21.04 6.84 -4.05
C MET A 401 -22.46 7.11 -4.56
N LYS A 402 -23.12 6.03 -5.06
CA LYS A 402 -24.49 6.05 -5.58
C LYS A 402 -25.15 4.66 -5.44
N GLU A 403 -26.47 4.61 -5.64
CA GLU A 403 -27.19 3.35 -5.74
C GLU A 403 -26.73 2.53 -6.94
N GLY A 404 -26.66 1.20 -6.79
CA GLY A 404 -26.19 0.28 -7.84
C GLY A 404 -25.14 -0.67 -7.32
N PRO A 405 -24.65 -1.60 -8.13
CA PRO A 405 -23.73 -2.66 -7.69
C PRO A 405 -22.29 -2.16 -7.42
N GLY A 406 -21.95 -0.94 -7.88
CA GLY A 406 -20.60 -0.34 -7.76
C GLY A 406 -20.35 0.45 -6.49
N PHE A 407 -21.21 0.36 -5.47
CA PHE A 407 -21.01 1.05 -4.19
C PHE A 407 -19.71 0.63 -3.49
N PRO A 408 -19.04 1.54 -2.77
CA PRO A 408 -17.85 1.20 -1.99
C PRO A 408 -18.18 0.29 -0.81
N THR A 409 -17.26 -0.58 -0.44
CA THR A 409 -17.43 -1.51 0.69
C THR A 409 -16.27 -1.43 1.67
N VAL A 410 -16.58 -1.57 2.95
CA VAL A 410 -15.63 -1.99 3.98
C VAL A 410 -16.03 -3.40 4.41
N ILE A 411 -15.13 -4.38 4.20
CA ILE A 411 -15.34 -5.75 4.65
C ILE A 411 -14.64 -5.90 6.00
N GLU A 412 -15.43 -6.11 7.05
CA GLU A 412 -14.95 -6.32 8.42
C GLU A 412 -14.82 -7.82 8.69
N GLY A 413 -13.63 -8.28 9.10
CA GLY A 413 -13.39 -9.67 9.51
C GLY A 413 -13.08 -9.79 10.99
N GLU A 414 -13.76 -10.72 11.68
CA GLU A 414 -13.50 -11.03 13.08
C GLU A 414 -13.71 -12.52 13.39
N VAL A 415 -13.06 -13.02 14.45
CA VAL A 415 -13.42 -14.34 15.00
C VAL A 415 -14.38 -14.15 16.17
N ARG A 416 -15.62 -14.58 15.99
CA ARG A 416 -16.69 -14.43 16.94
C ARG A 416 -17.38 -15.78 17.17
N LYS A 417 -17.59 -16.16 18.44
CA LYS A 417 -18.24 -17.43 18.83
C LYS A 417 -17.66 -18.67 18.13
N GLY A 418 -16.34 -18.69 17.91
CA GLY A 418 -15.66 -19.82 17.28
C GLY A 418 -15.76 -19.89 15.75
N LYS A 419 -16.32 -18.87 15.09
CA LYS A 419 -16.41 -18.76 13.63
C LYS A 419 -15.68 -17.52 13.13
N LEU A 420 -15.11 -17.59 11.93
CA LEU A 420 -14.69 -16.41 11.19
C LEU A 420 -15.94 -15.77 10.59
N ARG A 421 -16.19 -14.53 10.97
CA ARG A 421 -17.31 -13.74 10.46
C ARG A 421 -16.79 -12.62 9.60
N LEU A 422 -17.31 -12.50 8.39
CA LEU A 422 -17.11 -11.37 7.50
C LEU A 422 -18.41 -10.58 7.41
N THR A 423 -18.35 -9.27 7.70
CA THR A 423 -19.46 -8.34 7.57
C THR A 423 -19.14 -7.34 6.47
N VAL A 424 -19.97 -7.31 5.44
CA VAL A 424 -19.84 -6.37 4.32
C VAL A 424 -20.68 -5.13 4.62
N HIS A 425 -20.01 -3.99 4.77
CA HIS A 425 -20.65 -2.70 4.96
C HIS A 425 -20.77 -1.99 3.60
N ASN A 426 -21.98 -1.65 3.20
CA ASN A 426 -22.25 -0.81 2.05
C ASN A 426 -22.06 0.66 2.49
N ILE A 427 -21.02 1.29 1.99
CA ILE A 427 -20.60 2.63 2.43
C ILE A 427 -21.56 3.71 1.93
N PHE A 428 -22.13 3.56 0.73
CA PHE A 428 -23.11 4.50 0.21
C PHE A 428 -24.39 4.54 1.07
N SER A 429 -24.95 3.37 1.35
CA SER A 429 -26.21 3.30 2.12
C SER A 429 -26.01 3.35 3.64
N GLY A 430 -24.79 3.17 4.14
CA GLY A 430 -24.46 3.04 5.56
C GLY A 430 -24.92 1.73 6.21
N LYS A 431 -25.50 0.79 5.44
CA LYS A 431 -26.08 -0.46 5.95
C LYS A 431 -25.11 -1.63 5.85
N ILE A 432 -25.37 -2.67 6.63
CA ILE A 432 -24.75 -3.97 6.40
C ILE A 432 -25.41 -4.57 5.14
N GLN A 433 -24.57 -4.90 4.16
CA GLN A 433 -24.99 -5.55 2.92
C GLN A 433 -25.23 -7.04 3.14
N ASP A 434 -24.23 -7.74 3.68
CA ASP A 434 -24.28 -9.17 3.95
C ASP A 434 -23.36 -9.55 5.11
N VAL A 435 -23.57 -10.78 5.62
CA VAL A 435 -22.75 -11.40 6.66
C VAL A 435 -22.50 -12.85 6.31
N TYR A 436 -21.21 -13.25 6.31
CA TYR A 436 -20.79 -14.62 6.05
C TYR A 436 -20.06 -15.19 7.26
N GLU A 437 -20.28 -16.47 7.57
CA GLU A 437 -19.61 -17.16 8.66
C GLU A 437 -18.94 -18.44 8.14
N PHE A 438 -17.72 -18.69 8.61
CA PHE A 438 -16.91 -19.82 8.20
C PHE A 438 -16.45 -20.62 9.43
N GLU A 439 -16.52 -21.94 9.33
CA GLU A 439 -15.99 -22.86 10.35
C GLU A 439 -14.45 -22.87 10.31
N PRO A 440 -13.78 -23.23 11.41
CA PRO A 440 -12.34 -23.40 11.41
C PRO A 440 -11.92 -24.53 10.45
N ARG A 441 -10.80 -24.32 9.74
CA ARG A 441 -10.23 -25.34 8.82
C ARG A 441 -9.58 -26.52 9.54
N ASN A 442 -9.13 -26.30 10.78
CA ASN A 442 -8.56 -27.32 11.64
C ASN A 442 -9.33 -27.19 12.98
N PRO A 443 -10.30 -28.07 13.28
CA PRO A 443 -11.09 -28.03 14.50
C PRO A 443 -10.28 -28.31 15.76
#